data_10e17d4f5ed73d5d477f2b117e23c4c5
#
_entry.id   10e17d4f5ed73d5d477f2b117e23c4c5
#
_cell.length_a   1.000
_cell.length_b   1.000
_cell.length_c   1.000
_cell.angle_alpha   90.00
_cell.angle_beta   90.00
_cell.angle_gamma   90.00
#
_symmetry.space_group_name_H-M   'P 1'
#
loop_
_entity.id
_entity.type
_entity.pdbx_description
1 polymer ?
#
loop_
_entity_poly.entity_id
_entity_poly.type
_entity_poly.pdbx_seq_one_letter_code
_entity_poly.pdbx_strand_id
1 'polypeptide(L)'
;MAYTKKKLKELNVIDDFLMNRLASDKEVGEEFCRVILSTLLQRKIGKVKVTVQKVLPPGDPTLKGVRLDVKVEEPLVREEDGIGEGTAMNIYDIEPHLVEGTDLPRHNRFYQALSDSSNLKSGETDYRHLPDLYILMILDKDPFGYDYMMYSIRHKCEEVDELDYEDGLRFYYFYTGGNKGGNEEIKTMLCYLRDSREENATDAATKEIHRFTEKVKIHPEVRKSYMLWEEYEYLLMKKLRPEVKEEVREEVRKEVREEIEEEIKEEVKEEIKEEVKEVIKEEVREEIKEEVKEEIKIEQKAESILELLEDYGEIPEDLKKRVVGEKNTEILRRWH
;
A
#
# COMPACT_ATOMS: atom_id res chain seq x y z
N MET A 1 -6.52 -13.38 14.98
CA MET A 1 -5.57 -14.25 15.75
C MET A 1 -5.53 -13.78 17.20
N ALA A 2 -5.48 -14.70 18.18
CA ALA A 2 -5.30 -14.33 19.57
C ALA A 2 -3.88 -13.74 19.72
N TYR A 3 -3.79 -12.53 20.24
CA TYR A 3 -2.51 -11.88 20.55
C TYR A 3 -1.78 -12.71 21.62
N THR A 4 -0.74 -13.43 21.20
CA THR A 4 0.06 -14.25 22.11
C THR A 4 1.15 -13.33 22.70
N LYS A 5 0.98 -12.97 23.95
CA LYS A 5 1.84 -12.06 24.69
C LYS A 5 3.25 -12.63 24.84
N LYS A 6 4.26 -11.98 24.26
CA LYS A 6 5.67 -12.36 24.44
C LYS A 6 6.10 -12.06 25.89
N LYS A 7 6.91 -12.89 26.50
CA LYS A 7 7.59 -12.56 27.78
C LYS A 7 8.80 -11.67 27.49
N LEU A 8 9.23 -10.84 28.44
CA LEU A 8 10.39 -9.97 28.28
C LEU A 8 11.61 -10.70 27.73
N LYS A 9 11.86 -11.92 28.19
CA LYS A 9 12.97 -12.76 27.69
C LYS A 9 12.84 -13.20 26.22
N GLU A 10 11.61 -13.16 25.69
CA GLU A 10 11.27 -13.57 24.31
C GLU A 10 11.22 -12.38 23.36
N LEU A 11 11.39 -11.16 23.87
CA LEU A 11 11.46 -9.96 23.04
C LEU A 11 12.75 -9.95 22.23
N ASN A 12 12.61 -9.52 20.99
CA ASN A 12 13.70 -9.27 20.07
C ASN A 12 14.06 -7.78 20.08
N VAL A 13 15.24 -7.42 19.61
CA VAL A 13 15.68 -6.02 19.58
C VAL A 13 14.76 -5.16 18.71
N ILE A 14 14.15 -5.71 17.66
CA ILE A 14 13.16 -5.01 16.83
C ILE A 14 11.83 -4.71 17.56
N ASP A 15 11.54 -5.39 18.68
CA ASP A 15 10.33 -5.10 19.47
C ASP A 15 10.48 -3.73 20.17
N ASP A 16 9.53 -2.85 19.96
CA ASP A 16 9.47 -1.45 20.41
C ASP A 16 9.96 -1.22 21.85
N PHE A 17 9.42 -1.99 22.79
CA PHE A 17 9.79 -1.87 24.20
C PHE A 17 11.29 -2.11 24.41
N LEU A 18 11.83 -3.17 23.81
CA LEU A 18 13.23 -3.56 24.01
C LEU A 18 14.18 -2.59 23.30
N MET A 19 13.87 -2.17 22.07
CA MET A 19 14.63 -1.15 21.33
C MET A 19 14.74 0.14 22.16
N ASN A 20 13.60 0.64 22.62
CA ASN A 20 13.56 1.86 23.43
C ASN A 20 14.33 1.72 24.77
N ARG A 21 14.27 0.54 25.42
CA ARG A 21 15.01 0.29 26.66
C ARG A 21 16.51 0.19 26.44
N LEU A 22 16.95 -0.45 25.38
CA LEU A 22 18.36 -0.51 24.99
C LEU A 22 18.89 0.89 24.66
N ALA A 23 18.20 1.64 23.83
CA ALA A 23 18.60 2.98 23.41
C ALA A 23 18.60 3.99 24.56
N SER A 24 17.69 3.85 25.54
CA SER A 24 17.61 4.75 26.72
C SER A 24 18.51 4.35 27.89
N ASP A 25 19.19 3.22 27.81
CA ASP A 25 20.07 2.77 28.89
C ASP A 25 21.30 3.69 29.03
N LYS A 26 21.56 4.14 30.23
CA LYS A 26 22.63 5.12 30.53
C LYS A 26 24.03 4.60 30.28
N GLU A 27 24.25 3.30 30.35
CA GLU A 27 25.57 2.67 30.22
C GLU A 27 25.86 2.15 28.82
N VAL A 28 24.81 1.70 28.11
CA VAL A 28 25.00 1.02 26.83
C VAL A 28 24.28 1.70 25.67
N GLY A 29 23.35 2.62 25.92
CA GLY A 29 22.44 3.13 24.88
C GLY A 29 23.14 3.87 23.74
N GLU A 30 24.12 4.72 24.05
CA GLU A 30 24.90 5.42 23.02
C GLU A 30 25.70 4.42 22.17
N GLU A 31 26.34 3.44 22.78
CA GLU A 31 27.13 2.43 22.09
C GLU A 31 26.23 1.47 21.31
N PHE A 32 25.08 1.08 21.86
CA PHE A 32 24.08 0.29 21.15
C PHE A 32 23.63 0.96 19.84
N CYS A 33 23.25 2.23 19.90
CA CYS A 33 22.87 2.97 18.69
C CYS A 33 24.03 3.14 17.73
N ARG A 34 25.23 3.41 18.23
CA ARG A 34 26.43 3.56 17.41
C ARG A 34 26.78 2.28 16.64
N VAL A 35 26.71 1.10 17.30
CA VAL A 35 26.98 -0.18 16.65
C VAL A 35 25.96 -0.48 15.56
N ILE A 36 24.65 -0.29 15.84
CA ILE A 36 23.59 -0.49 14.84
C ILE A 36 23.80 0.43 13.64
N LEU A 37 23.97 1.74 13.89
CA LEU A 37 24.14 2.71 12.81
C LEU A 37 25.40 2.44 11.99
N SER A 38 26.53 2.13 12.64
CA SER A 38 27.77 1.84 11.93
C SER A 38 27.66 0.60 11.04
N THR A 39 26.97 -0.44 11.52
CA THR A 39 26.77 -1.68 10.76
C THR A 39 25.79 -1.48 9.61
N LEU A 40 24.63 -0.89 9.86
CA LEU A 40 23.60 -0.74 8.83
C LEU A 40 23.97 0.28 7.76
N LEU A 41 24.65 1.37 8.12
CA LEU A 41 25.07 2.42 7.19
C LEU A 41 26.47 2.17 6.58
N GLN A 42 27.17 1.12 7.01
CA GLN A 42 28.49 0.75 6.55
C GLN A 42 29.50 1.92 6.61
N ARG A 43 29.40 2.71 7.68
CA ARG A 43 30.30 3.82 7.92
C ARG A 43 30.64 3.94 9.43
N LYS A 44 31.77 4.53 9.73
CA LYS A 44 32.13 4.83 11.12
C LYS A 44 31.22 5.96 11.66
N ILE A 45 30.51 5.69 12.72
CA ILE A 45 29.74 6.67 13.48
C ILE A 45 30.58 7.11 14.68
N GLY A 46 30.63 8.42 14.89
CA GLY A 46 31.38 9.05 15.97
C GLY A 46 30.68 8.92 17.33
N LYS A 47 30.98 9.86 18.22
CA LYS A 47 30.30 9.95 19.50
C LYS A 47 28.87 10.46 19.28
N VAL A 48 27.89 9.80 19.87
CA VAL A 48 26.46 10.15 19.69
C VAL A 48 25.81 10.50 21.00
N LYS A 49 24.70 11.25 20.90
CA LYS A 49 23.74 11.48 21.98
C LYS A 49 22.41 10.88 21.57
N VAL A 50 21.81 10.11 22.46
CA VAL A 50 20.55 9.39 22.18
C VAL A 50 19.41 10.01 22.98
N THR A 51 18.26 10.19 22.31
CA THR A 51 17.00 10.61 22.92
C THR A 51 15.88 9.70 22.43
N VAL A 52 15.23 8.98 23.33
CA VAL A 52 14.12 8.08 22.97
C VAL A 52 12.78 8.79 23.12
N GLN A 53 11.82 8.38 22.31
CA GLN A 53 10.44 8.89 22.30
C GLN A 53 10.37 10.42 22.25
N LYS A 54 11.22 11.02 21.41
CA LYS A 54 11.24 12.47 21.20
C LYS A 54 9.96 12.96 20.54
N VAL A 55 9.17 13.73 21.27
CA VAL A 55 7.97 14.36 20.71
C VAL A 55 8.35 15.60 19.91
N LEU A 56 7.91 15.66 18.67
CA LEU A 56 7.96 16.84 17.81
C LEU A 56 6.52 17.39 17.69
N PRO A 57 6.21 18.48 18.43
CA PRO A 57 4.88 19.07 18.36
C PRO A 57 4.65 19.73 17.00
N PRO A 58 3.43 19.73 16.48
CA PRO A 58 3.10 20.57 15.33
C PRO A 58 3.16 22.05 15.70
N GLY A 59 3.36 22.91 14.71
CA GLY A 59 3.31 24.37 14.92
C GLY A 59 1.92 24.87 15.35
N ASP A 60 0.87 24.17 14.95
CA ASP A 60 -0.52 24.38 15.36
C ASP A 60 -0.97 23.17 16.20
N PRO A 61 -1.49 23.37 17.43
CA PRO A 61 -1.90 22.28 18.33
C PRO A 61 -3.10 21.46 17.80
N THR A 62 -3.80 21.91 16.78
CA THR A 62 -4.88 21.16 16.13
C THR A 62 -4.36 20.14 15.12
N LEU A 63 -3.07 20.21 14.75
CA LEU A 63 -2.44 19.31 13.80
C LEU A 63 -1.77 18.12 14.48
N LYS A 64 -1.48 17.09 13.70
CA LYS A 64 -0.79 15.90 14.17
C LYS A 64 0.70 16.21 14.39
N GLY A 65 1.22 15.92 15.60
CA GLY A 65 2.65 15.84 15.88
C GLY A 65 3.24 14.47 15.54
N VAL A 66 4.54 14.35 15.74
CA VAL A 66 5.29 13.09 15.57
C VAL A 66 6.01 12.76 16.87
N ARG A 67 6.16 11.48 17.15
CA ARG A 67 7.05 10.97 18.19
C ARG A 67 8.08 10.07 17.52
N LEU A 68 9.34 10.49 17.53
CA LEU A 68 10.47 9.71 17.06
C LEU A 68 10.79 8.62 18.09
N ASP A 69 10.96 7.38 17.65
CA ASP A 69 11.24 6.28 18.57
C ASP A 69 12.64 6.40 19.16
N VAL A 70 13.66 6.49 18.33
CA VAL A 70 15.06 6.66 18.78
C VAL A 70 15.76 7.72 17.92
N LYS A 71 15.85 8.95 18.48
CA LYS A 71 16.62 10.04 17.87
C LYS A 71 18.09 9.95 18.32
N VAL A 72 19.00 9.89 17.37
CA VAL A 72 20.46 9.89 17.59
C VAL A 72 21.07 11.12 16.93
N GLU A 73 21.83 11.87 17.68
CA GLU A 73 22.54 13.10 17.28
C GLU A 73 24.04 12.83 17.28
N GLU A 74 24.69 12.98 16.13
CA GLU A 74 26.14 12.86 15.93
C GLU A 74 26.74 14.22 15.60
N PRO A 75 27.44 14.91 16.53
CA PRO A 75 28.18 16.12 16.22
C PRO A 75 29.34 15.82 15.27
N LEU A 76 29.44 16.56 14.15
CA LEU A 76 30.55 16.47 13.22
C LEU A 76 31.58 17.53 13.55
N VAL A 77 32.79 17.10 13.87
CA VAL A 77 33.95 18.00 14.01
C VAL A 77 34.52 18.25 12.60
N ARG A 78 34.25 19.42 12.03
CA ARG A 78 34.96 19.87 10.82
C ARG A 78 36.29 20.49 11.23
N GLU A 79 37.38 19.80 10.88
CA GLU A 79 38.75 20.26 11.23
C GLU A 79 39.19 21.54 10.46
N GLU A 80 38.41 22.01 9.46
CA GLU A 80 38.86 23.06 8.53
C GLU A 80 38.26 24.46 8.79
N ASP A 81 37.24 24.62 9.60
CA ASP A 81 36.62 25.92 9.82
C ASP A 81 36.99 26.49 11.20
N GLY A 82 38.06 27.30 11.21
CA GLY A 82 38.46 28.10 12.37
C GLY A 82 37.50 29.24 12.76
N ILE A 83 36.19 29.08 12.55
CA ILE A 83 35.13 30.02 12.89
C ILE A 83 34.11 29.29 13.76
N GLY A 84 33.96 29.78 15.00
CA GLY A 84 33.23 29.17 16.08
C GLY A 84 31.75 28.87 15.85
N GLU A 85 31.26 27.93 16.66
CA GLU A 85 29.87 27.67 17.05
C GLU A 85 28.85 27.37 15.93
N GLY A 86 29.19 26.48 15.01
CA GLY A 86 28.21 25.81 14.16
C GLY A 86 28.65 24.36 13.95
N THR A 87 28.47 23.52 14.95
CA THR A 87 28.80 22.10 14.79
C THR A 87 27.83 21.50 13.79
N ALA A 88 28.34 21.16 12.59
CA ALA A 88 27.57 20.34 11.66
C ALA A 88 27.14 19.06 12.40
N MET A 89 25.94 18.59 12.19
CA MET A 89 25.34 17.51 12.95
C MET A 89 24.61 16.56 12.00
N ASN A 90 24.78 15.29 12.22
CA ASN A 90 23.89 14.28 11.63
C ASN A 90 22.81 13.92 12.64
N ILE A 91 21.58 13.79 12.17
CA ILE A 91 20.45 13.25 12.93
C ILE A 91 20.03 11.94 12.31
N TYR A 92 19.97 10.90 13.12
CA TYR A 92 19.44 9.60 12.76
C TYR A 92 18.15 9.37 13.54
N ASP A 93 17.11 8.99 12.84
CA ASP A 93 15.86 8.54 13.41
C ASP A 93 15.70 7.05 13.14
N ILE A 94 15.75 6.23 14.19
CA ILE A 94 15.64 4.79 14.08
C ILE A 94 14.22 4.38 14.50
N GLU A 95 13.46 3.89 13.54
CA GLU A 95 12.06 3.53 13.67
C GLU A 95 11.86 2.03 13.44
N PRO A 96 11.78 1.20 14.49
CA PRO A 96 11.34 -0.18 14.33
C PRO A 96 9.85 -0.19 13.97
N HIS A 97 9.49 -0.88 12.90
CA HIS A 97 8.11 -0.87 12.41
C HIS A 97 7.62 -2.28 12.07
N LEU A 98 6.63 -2.72 12.83
CA LEU A 98 6.04 -4.06 12.73
C LEU A 98 4.60 -4.05 12.15
N VAL A 99 4.11 -2.88 11.66
CA VAL A 99 2.69 -2.69 11.31
C VAL A 99 2.48 -2.67 9.81
N GLU A 100 1.42 -3.35 9.33
CA GLU A 100 0.94 -3.32 7.94
C GLU A 100 0.14 -2.05 7.64
N GLY A 101 0.10 -1.67 6.35
CA GLY A 101 -0.87 -0.71 5.81
C GLY A 101 -0.48 0.77 5.90
N THR A 102 0.72 1.10 6.38
CA THR A 102 1.20 2.49 6.41
C THR A 102 1.82 2.88 5.07
N ASP A 103 1.47 4.04 4.53
CA ASP A 103 2.18 4.65 3.40
C ASP A 103 3.54 5.19 3.89
N LEU A 104 4.53 4.31 3.95
CA LEU A 104 5.86 4.62 4.49
C LEU A 104 6.54 5.83 3.80
N PRO A 105 6.49 6.01 2.47
CA PRO A 105 7.06 7.19 1.84
C PRO A 105 6.41 8.51 2.32
N ARG A 106 5.08 8.55 2.48
CA ARG A 106 4.39 9.75 2.98
C ARG A 106 4.59 9.94 4.49
N HIS A 107 4.62 8.85 5.23
CA HIS A 107 4.95 8.84 6.65
C HIS A 107 6.33 9.49 6.87
N ASN A 108 7.37 9.00 6.19
CA ASN A 108 8.73 9.53 6.32
C ASN A 108 8.86 10.98 5.87
N ARG A 109 8.14 11.38 4.81
CA ARG A 109 8.08 12.79 4.39
C ARG A 109 7.49 13.69 5.47
N PHE A 110 6.48 13.21 6.21
CA PHE A 110 5.89 13.96 7.31
C PHE A 110 6.85 14.06 8.51
N TYR A 111 7.56 12.98 8.83
CA TYR A 111 8.59 12.95 9.88
C TYR A 111 9.73 13.92 9.56
N GLN A 112 10.24 13.91 8.33
CA GLN A 112 11.22 14.87 7.85
C GLN A 112 10.77 16.31 8.08
N ALA A 113 9.57 16.68 7.61
CA ALA A 113 9.10 18.06 7.69
C ALA A 113 9.06 18.59 9.14
N LEU A 114 8.62 17.76 10.07
CA LEU A 114 8.60 18.14 11.51
C LEU A 114 9.99 18.14 12.13
N SER A 115 10.87 17.22 11.74
CA SER A 115 12.26 17.18 12.19
C SER A 115 12.99 18.44 11.74
N ASP A 116 12.93 18.81 10.47
CA ASP A 116 13.55 19.99 9.92
C ASP A 116 13.02 21.27 10.58
N SER A 117 11.70 21.38 10.72
CA SER A 117 11.06 22.50 11.41
C SER A 117 11.52 22.64 12.88
N SER A 118 11.84 21.52 13.55
CA SER A 118 12.31 21.53 14.94
C SER A 118 13.79 21.89 15.10
N ASN A 119 14.57 21.78 14.02
CA ASN A 119 16.01 22.01 14.03
C ASN A 119 16.40 23.40 13.52
N LEU A 120 15.48 24.15 12.89
CA LEU A 120 15.70 25.56 12.51
C LEU A 120 15.13 26.49 13.56
N LYS A 121 15.94 27.44 14.02
CA LYS A 121 15.49 28.46 14.98
C LYS A 121 14.62 29.51 14.28
N SER A 122 13.68 30.09 15.02
CA SER A 122 12.86 31.20 14.50
C SER A 122 13.76 32.37 14.09
N GLY A 123 13.60 32.83 12.85
CA GLY A 123 14.43 33.92 12.27
C GLY A 123 15.74 33.42 11.63
N GLU A 124 16.06 32.15 11.70
CA GLU A 124 17.19 31.56 10.97
C GLU A 124 16.90 31.58 9.47
N THR A 125 17.81 32.15 8.69
CA THR A 125 17.70 32.27 7.23
C THR A 125 18.78 31.48 6.48
N ASP A 126 19.74 30.93 7.21
CA ASP A 126 20.83 30.13 6.64
C ASP A 126 20.52 28.62 6.77
N TYR A 127 19.99 28.06 5.70
CA TYR A 127 19.65 26.63 5.64
C TYR A 127 20.85 25.68 5.64
N ARG A 128 22.10 26.21 5.49
CA ARG A 128 23.33 25.39 5.61
C ARG A 128 23.56 24.85 7.01
N HIS A 129 22.86 25.40 8.00
CA HIS A 129 22.88 24.92 9.38
C HIS A 129 21.88 23.80 9.65
N LEU A 130 21.03 23.46 8.67
CA LEU A 130 20.11 22.32 8.80
C LEU A 130 20.94 21.04 8.89
N PRO A 131 20.71 20.18 9.90
CA PRO A 131 21.42 18.91 10.03
C PRO A 131 21.13 17.96 8.87
N ASP A 132 22.11 17.12 8.51
CA ASP A 132 21.81 15.98 7.67
C ASP A 132 20.88 15.03 8.41
N LEU A 133 19.79 14.61 7.76
CA LEU A 133 18.75 13.78 8.35
C LEU A 133 18.70 12.39 7.70
N TYR A 134 18.83 11.38 8.52
CA TYR A 134 18.77 9.98 8.13
C TYR A 134 17.59 9.32 8.86
N ILE A 135 16.57 8.91 8.12
CA ILE A 135 15.42 8.18 8.67
C ILE A 135 15.60 6.69 8.32
N LEU A 136 15.74 5.86 9.34
CA LEU A 136 16.00 4.44 9.23
C LEU A 136 14.79 3.65 9.72
N MET A 137 14.04 3.09 8.78
CA MET A 137 12.93 2.17 9.08
C MET A 137 13.47 0.75 9.14
N ILE A 138 13.28 0.06 10.26
CA ILE A 138 13.63 -1.36 10.42
C ILE A 138 12.34 -2.19 10.39
N LEU A 139 12.16 -3.00 9.35
CA LEU A 139 10.89 -3.61 8.98
C LEU A 139 10.95 -5.13 9.05
N ASP A 140 9.88 -5.75 9.54
CA ASP A 140 9.71 -7.21 9.51
C ASP A 140 9.14 -7.73 8.19
N LYS A 141 8.61 -6.83 7.33
CA LYS A 141 8.06 -7.13 6.01
C LYS A 141 8.72 -6.27 4.94
N ASP A 142 8.76 -6.81 3.71
CA ASP A 142 9.30 -6.07 2.56
C ASP A 142 8.37 -4.92 2.17
N PRO A 143 8.82 -3.67 2.26
CA PRO A 143 7.97 -2.51 1.97
C PRO A 143 7.64 -2.33 0.49
N PHE A 144 8.44 -2.92 -0.41
CA PHE A 144 8.34 -2.68 -1.85
C PHE A 144 8.27 -3.97 -2.69
N GLY A 145 8.39 -5.15 -2.08
CA GLY A 145 8.20 -6.44 -2.74
C GLY A 145 9.36 -6.93 -3.62
N TYR A 146 10.57 -6.34 -3.50
CA TYR A 146 11.74 -6.71 -4.31
C TYR A 146 12.76 -7.59 -3.59
N ASP A 147 12.53 -7.92 -2.31
CA ASP A 147 13.37 -8.79 -1.48
C ASP A 147 14.79 -8.26 -1.21
N TYR A 148 14.97 -6.92 -1.19
CA TYR A 148 16.23 -6.30 -0.80
C TYR A 148 16.30 -6.10 0.71
N MET A 149 17.47 -6.39 1.31
CA MET A 149 17.76 -6.13 2.72
C MET A 149 17.75 -4.62 3.04
N MET A 150 18.07 -3.79 2.06
CA MET A 150 18.14 -2.35 2.21
C MET A 150 17.66 -1.64 0.94
N TYR A 151 16.82 -0.65 1.12
CA TYR A 151 16.45 0.33 0.10
C TYR A 151 16.90 1.70 0.57
N SER A 152 17.74 2.35 -0.22
CA SER A 152 18.26 3.70 0.03
C SER A 152 17.57 4.68 -0.93
N ILE A 153 16.88 5.66 -0.39
CA ILE A 153 16.15 6.64 -1.17
C ILE A 153 16.77 8.02 -0.93
N ARG A 154 17.02 8.74 -2.02
CA ARG A 154 17.46 10.14 -2.04
C ARG A 154 16.78 10.91 -3.16
N HIS A 155 16.76 12.21 -3.06
CA HIS A 155 16.32 13.06 -4.16
C HIS A 155 17.36 13.05 -5.30
N LYS A 156 16.90 13.22 -6.53
CA LYS A 156 17.74 13.40 -7.72
C LYS A 156 17.06 14.34 -8.71
N CYS A 157 17.85 14.94 -9.59
CA CYS A 157 17.33 15.65 -10.75
C CYS A 157 16.89 14.65 -11.82
N GLU A 158 15.71 14.83 -12.40
CA GLU A 158 15.20 13.95 -13.47
C GLU A 158 15.82 14.29 -14.82
N GLU A 159 16.19 15.55 -15.05
CA GLU A 159 16.72 16.04 -16.32
C GLU A 159 18.23 15.85 -16.48
N VAL A 160 18.97 15.78 -15.35
CA VAL A 160 20.44 15.71 -15.35
C VAL A 160 20.89 14.63 -14.38
N ASP A 161 21.17 13.43 -14.88
CA ASP A 161 21.53 12.26 -14.07
C ASP A 161 22.85 12.45 -13.29
N GLU A 162 23.80 13.24 -13.84
CA GLU A 162 25.11 13.50 -13.25
C GLU A 162 25.06 14.57 -12.14
N LEU A 163 23.93 15.28 -11.97
CA LEU A 163 23.78 16.26 -10.91
C LEU A 163 23.72 15.59 -9.56
N ASP A 164 24.74 15.81 -8.75
CA ASP A 164 24.74 15.39 -7.36
C ASP A 164 23.90 16.38 -6.52
N TYR A 165 22.64 16.00 -6.29
CA TYR A 165 21.71 16.81 -5.51
C TYR A 165 21.82 16.41 -4.02
N GLU A 166 22.79 17.07 -3.33
CA GLU A 166 23.07 16.82 -1.92
C GLU A 166 22.27 17.79 -1.04
N ASP A 167 21.10 17.33 -0.58
CA ASP A 167 20.22 18.05 0.34
C ASP A 167 20.33 17.60 1.80
N GLY A 168 21.22 16.65 2.09
CA GLY A 168 21.41 16.09 3.42
C GLY A 168 20.34 15.10 3.88
N LEU A 169 19.34 14.77 3.03
CA LEU A 169 18.25 13.87 3.39
C LEU A 169 18.47 12.46 2.84
N ARG A 170 18.29 11.45 3.67
CA ARG A 170 18.37 10.04 3.29
C ARG A 170 17.27 9.24 4.00
N PHE A 171 16.53 8.41 3.24
CA PHE A 171 15.63 7.41 3.79
C PHE A 171 16.21 6.02 3.57
N TYR A 172 16.25 5.23 4.62
CA TYR A 172 16.67 3.84 4.58
C TYR A 172 15.54 2.94 5.06
N TYR A 173 15.22 1.93 4.27
CA TYR A 173 14.29 0.89 4.65
C TYR A 173 15.07 -0.43 4.74
N PHE A 174 15.21 -0.94 5.94
CA PHE A 174 15.89 -2.20 6.22
C PHE A 174 14.86 -3.30 6.42
N TYR A 175 14.84 -4.26 5.52
CA TYR A 175 13.96 -5.41 5.62
C TYR A 175 14.71 -6.59 6.26
N THR A 176 14.28 -7.02 7.45
CA THR A 176 14.96 -8.04 8.25
C THR A 176 14.90 -9.45 7.66
N GLY A 177 14.02 -9.69 6.69
CA GLY A 177 13.89 -10.95 5.95
C GLY A 177 14.47 -10.91 4.54
N GLY A 178 15.09 -9.79 4.12
CA GLY A 178 15.62 -9.62 2.76
C GLY A 178 16.76 -10.57 2.42
N ASN A 179 16.82 -10.95 1.15
CA ASN A 179 17.85 -11.87 0.64
C ASN A 179 18.75 -11.23 -0.41
N LYS A 180 18.43 -10.02 -0.89
CA LYS A 180 19.18 -9.33 -1.94
C LYS A 180 19.82 -8.05 -1.43
N GLY A 181 20.90 -7.64 -2.08
CA GLY A 181 21.67 -6.44 -1.71
C GLY A 181 22.30 -6.55 -0.33
N GLY A 182 22.98 -5.46 0.09
CA GLY A 182 23.71 -5.46 1.36
C GLY A 182 24.95 -6.37 1.33
N ASN A 183 25.50 -6.58 2.52
CA ASN A 183 26.61 -7.50 2.76
C ASN A 183 26.29 -8.42 3.94
N GLU A 184 27.21 -9.33 4.28
CA GLU A 184 27.01 -10.30 5.37
C GLU A 184 26.88 -9.63 6.74
N GLU A 185 27.52 -8.49 6.99
CA GLU A 185 27.40 -7.76 8.26
C GLU A 185 25.98 -7.17 8.44
N ILE A 186 25.44 -6.54 7.38
CA ILE A 186 24.04 -6.03 7.38
C ILE A 186 23.08 -7.18 7.57
N LYS A 187 23.26 -8.28 6.82
CA LYS A 187 22.41 -9.47 6.91
C LYS A 187 22.40 -10.06 8.32
N THR A 188 23.57 -10.23 8.91
CA THR A 188 23.74 -10.76 10.26
C THR A 188 23.06 -9.86 11.28
N MET A 189 23.26 -8.55 11.18
CA MET A 189 22.60 -7.56 12.05
C MET A 189 21.07 -7.64 11.92
N LEU A 190 20.53 -7.60 10.70
CA LEU A 190 19.08 -7.66 10.46
C LEU A 190 18.47 -8.97 10.95
N CYS A 191 19.16 -10.10 10.76
CA CYS A 191 18.76 -11.40 11.29
C CYS A 191 18.69 -11.36 12.82
N TYR A 192 19.72 -10.81 13.46
CA TYR A 192 19.78 -10.69 14.92
C TYR A 192 18.71 -9.73 15.47
N LEU A 193 18.46 -8.61 14.82
CA LEU A 193 17.40 -7.67 15.25
C LEU A 193 16.02 -8.36 15.27
N ARG A 194 15.74 -9.21 14.28
CA ARG A 194 14.47 -9.95 14.17
C ARG A 194 14.38 -11.12 15.14
N ASP A 195 15.49 -11.79 15.42
CA ASP A 195 15.57 -12.96 16.28
C ASP A 195 16.84 -12.87 17.15
N SER A 196 16.69 -12.25 18.33
CA SER A 196 17.80 -11.85 19.21
C SER A 196 18.31 -12.98 20.10
N ARG A 197 18.24 -14.23 19.62
CA ARG A 197 18.83 -15.38 20.32
C ARG A 197 20.36 -15.41 20.14
N GLU A 198 21.07 -15.98 21.11
CA GLU A 198 22.53 -16.08 21.13
C GLU A 198 23.11 -16.71 19.86
N GLU A 199 22.41 -17.72 19.30
CA GLU A 199 22.84 -18.43 18.08
C GLU A 199 22.93 -17.53 16.84
N ASN A 200 22.18 -16.41 16.82
CA ASN A 200 22.20 -15.41 15.75
C ASN A 200 23.24 -14.30 15.98
N ALA A 201 23.87 -14.26 17.16
CA ALA A 201 24.94 -13.32 17.45
C ALA A 201 26.30 -13.86 16.95
N THR A 202 26.51 -13.86 15.63
CA THR A 202 27.63 -14.59 15.01
C THR A 202 28.90 -13.76 14.77
N ASP A 203 28.74 -12.43 14.60
CA ASP A 203 29.87 -11.51 14.40
C ASP A 203 30.13 -10.63 15.65
N ALA A 204 31.14 -9.76 15.58
CA ALA A 204 31.51 -8.89 16.68
C ALA A 204 30.43 -7.91 17.07
N ALA A 205 29.76 -7.31 16.08
CA ALA A 205 28.70 -6.30 16.30
C ALA A 205 27.48 -6.93 16.96
N THR A 206 26.98 -8.03 16.43
CA THR A 206 25.80 -8.73 16.98
C THR A 206 26.09 -9.34 18.36
N LYS A 207 27.29 -9.84 18.61
CA LYS A 207 27.71 -10.29 19.95
C LYS A 207 27.72 -9.17 20.97
N GLU A 208 28.13 -7.97 20.56
CA GLU A 208 28.10 -6.81 21.43
C GLU A 208 26.66 -6.37 21.72
N ILE A 209 25.79 -6.29 20.70
CA ILE A 209 24.37 -6.02 20.89
C ILE A 209 23.70 -7.08 21.78
N HIS A 210 24.04 -8.36 21.59
CA HIS A 210 23.52 -9.44 22.43
C HIS A 210 23.90 -9.25 23.90
N ARG A 211 25.14 -8.91 24.19
CA ARG A 211 25.61 -8.60 25.55
C ARG A 211 24.81 -7.46 26.17
N PHE A 212 24.52 -6.39 25.43
CA PHE A 212 23.69 -5.28 25.90
C PHE A 212 22.25 -5.74 26.14
N THR A 213 21.70 -6.53 25.24
CA THR A 213 20.35 -7.08 25.29
C THR A 213 20.14 -7.91 26.57
N GLU A 214 21.06 -8.84 26.86
CA GLU A 214 20.98 -9.67 28.05
C GLU A 214 21.13 -8.86 29.32
N LYS A 215 22.06 -7.88 29.36
CA LYS A 215 22.23 -6.97 30.49
C LYS A 215 20.93 -6.19 30.80
N VAL A 216 20.29 -5.63 29.77
CA VAL A 216 19.06 -4.84 29.92
C VAL A 216 17.88 -5.73 30.32
N LYS A 217 17.70 -6.92 29.72
CA LYS A 217 16.61 -7.84 30.08
C LYS A 217 16.62 -8.34 31.52
N ILE A 218 17.81 -8.49 32.13
CA ILE A 218 17.90 -8.94 33.55
C ILE A 218 17.70 -7.80 34.56
N HIS A 219 17.75 -6.52 34.13
CA HIS A 219 17.66 -5.38 35.04
C HIS A 219 16.30 -5.30 35.74
N PRO A 220 16.23 -5.19 37.08
CA PRO A 220 14.97 -5.19 37.81
C PRO A 220 14.00 -4.10 37.41
N GLU A 221 14.50 -2.88 37.14
CA GLU A 221 13.66 -1.76 36.69
C GLU A 221 13.06 -2.00 35.31
N VAL A 222 13.80 -2.63 34.39
CA VAL A 222 13.31 -2.98 33.07
C VAL A 222 12.19 -4.03 33.18
N ARG A 223 12.36 -5.05 34.02
CA ARG A 223 11.33 -6.04 34.31
C ARG A 223 10.05 -5.40 34.86
N LYS A 224 10.19 -4.50 35.83
CA LYS A 224 9.05 -3.77 36.39
C LYS A 224 8.37 -2.89 35.35
N SER A 225 9.14 -2.16 34.56
CA SER A 225 8.61 -1.31 33.48
C SER A 225 7.90 -2.12 32.40
N TYR A 226 8.41 -3.31 32.07
CA TYR A 226 7.76 -4.18 31.10
C TYR A 226 6.40 -4.67 31.59
N MET A 227 6.28 -5.06 32.86
CA MET A 227 5.00 -5.44 33.48
C MET A 227 3.97 -4.31 33.41
N LEU A 228 4.40 -3.06 33.73
CA LEU A 228 3.51 -1.89 33.65
C LEU A 228 3.12 -1.56 32.21
N TRP A 229 4.06 -1.67 31.27
CA TRP A 229 3.80 -1.46 29.85
C TRP A 229 2.82 -2.51 29.30
N GLU A 230 3.00 -3.78 29.68
CA GLU A 230 2.07 -4.86 29.36
C GLU A 230 0.66 -4.62 29.87
N GLU A 231 0.53 -4.12 31.11
CA GLU A 231 -0.76 -3.79 31.70
C GLU A 231 -1.43 -2.63 30.95
N TYR A 232 -0.66 -1.60 30.65
CA TYR A 232 -1.13 -0.45 29.87
C TYR A 232 -1.58 -0.86 28.46
N GLU A 233 -0.79 -1.64 27.75
CA GLU A 233 -1.12 -2.15 26.43
C GLU A 233 -2.41 -2.98 26.44
N TYR A 234 -2.53 -3.86 27.44
CA TYR A 234 -3.76 -4.64 27.62
C TYR A 234 -5.01 -3.75 27.84
N LEU A 235 -4.88 -2.71 28.64
CA LEU A 235 -5.97 -1.77 28.89
C LEU A 235 -6.32 -0.95 27.64
N LEU A 236 -5.32 -0.54 26.88
CA LEU A 236 -5.48 0.18 25.62
C LEU A 236 -6.19 -0.70 24.58
N MET A 237 -5.74 -1.93 24.40
CA MET A 237 -6.38 -2.90 23.49
C MET A 237 -7.82 -3.21 23.90
N LYS A 238 -8.07 -3.30 25.20
CA LYS A 238 -9.43 -3.51 25.72
C LYS A 238 -10.35 -2.33 25.41
N LYS A 239 -9.82 -1.10 25.43
CA LYS A 239 -10.56 0.14 25.13
C LYS A 239 -10.81 0.30 23.63
N LEU A 240 -9.80 0.08 22.79
CA LEU A 240 -9.88 0.29 21.35
C LEU A 240 -10.62 -0.83 20.59
N ARG A 241 -10.62 -2.05 21.12
CA ARG A 241 -11.24 -3.22 20.46
C ARG A 241 -12.72 -3.04 20.09
N PRO A 242 -13.58 -2.40 20.91
CA PRO A 242 -14.97 -2.12 20.53
C PRO A 242 -15.08 -1.09 19.40
N GLU A 243 -14.26 -0.03 19.43
CA GLU A 243 -14.25 1.05 18.44
C GLU A 243 -13.81 0.53 17.06
N VAL A 244 -12.69 -0.18 17.01
CA VAL A 244 -12.18 -0.81 15.78
C VAL A 244 -13.16 -1.86 15.24
N LYS A 245 -13.84 -2.60 16.12
CA LYS A 245 -14.84 -3.58 15.70
C LYS A 245 -16.04 -2.94 15.03
N GLU A 246 -16.46 -1.77 15.49
CA GLU A 246 -17.58 -1.04 14.89
C GLU A 246 -17.17 -0.38 13.56
N GLU A 247 -15.97 0.22 13.48
CA GLU A 247 -15.40 0.72 12.21
C GLU A 247 -15.33 -0.36 11.12
N VAL A 248 -14.71 -1.50 11.44
CA VAL A 248 -14.61 -2.63 10.50
C VAL A 248 -16.00 -3.16 10.13
N ARG A 249 -16.96 -3.16 11.06
CA ARG A 249 -18.32 -3.59 10.77
C ARG A 249 -19.05 -2.66 9.81
N GLU A 250 -18.84 -1.36 9.93
CA GLU A 250 -19.41 -0.38 9.00
C GLU A 250 -18.76 -0.46 7.62
N GLU A 251 -17.44 -0.67 7.56
CA GLU A 251 -16.68 -0.84 6.31
C GLU A 251 -17.13 -2.09 5.55
N VAL A 252 -17.16 -3.24 6.22
CA VAL A 252 -17.68 -4.51 5.65
C VAL A 252 -19.15 -4.39 5.24
N ARG A 253 -19.96 -3.67 5.99
CA ARG A 253 -21.38 -3.46 5.64
C ARG A 253 -21.54 -2.64 4.38
N LYS A 254 -20.64 -1.69 4.12
CA LYS A 254 -20.61 -0.88 2.90
C LYS A 254 -20.18 -1.72 1.70
N GLU A 255 -19.10 -2.49 1.84
CA GLU A 255 -18.59 -3.39 0.78
C GLU A 255 -19.65 -4.41 0.36
N VAL A 256 -20.22 -5.12 1.32
CA VAL A 256 -21.28 -6.13 1.06
C VAL A 256 -22.52 -5.49 0.43
N ARG A 257 -22.85 -4.25 0.78
CA ARG A 257 -23.97 -3.56 0.16
C ARG A 257 -23.72 -3.22 -1.30
N GLU A 258 -22.51 -2.78 -1.62
CA GLU A 258 -22.08 -2.48 -3.01
C GLU A 258 -22.07 -3.76 -3.87
N GLU A 259 -21.57 -4.87 -3.33
CA GLU A 259 -21.60 -6.19 -4.00
C GLU A 259 -23.03 -6.67 -4.29
N ILE A 260 -23.90 -6.61 -3.29
CA ILE A 260 -25.33 -7.01 -3.46
C ILE A 260 -26.06 -6.10 -4.44
N GLU A 261 -25.80 -4.79 -4.45
CA GLU A 261 -26.40 -3.86 -5.40
C GLU A 261 -25.95 -4.14 -6.85
N GLU A 262 -24.72 -4.57 -7.07
CA GLU A 262 -24.26 -5.00 -8.40
C GLU A 262 -24.87 -6.34 -8.83
N GLU A 263 -24.91 -7.33 -7.96
CA GLU A 263 -25.54 -8.63 -8.23
C GLU A 263 -27.02 -8.46 -8.61
N ILE A 264 -27.77 -7.69 -7.82
CA ILE A 264 -29.21 -7.42 -8.09
C ILE A 264 -29.38 -6.69 -9.43
N LYS A 265 -28.51 -5.72 -9.76
CA LYS A 265 -28.59 -5.02 -11.06
C LYS A 265 -28.35 -5.96 -12.25
N GLU A 266 -27.45 -6.91 -12.13
CA GLU A 266 -27.19 -7.89 -13.18
C GLU A 266 -28.35 -8.88 -13.32
N GLU A 267 -28.87 -9.42 -12.21
CA GLU A 267 -30.04 -10.31 -12.22
C GLU A 267 -31.28 -9.64 -12.85
N VAL A 268 -31.62 -8.42 -12.39
CA VAL A 268 -32.75 -7.66 -12.94
C VAL A 268 -32.57 -7.33 -14.43
N LYS A 269 -31.36 -7.04 -14.86
CA LYS A 269 -31.06 -6.78 -16.28
C LYS A 269 -31.22 -8.03 -17.16
N GLU A 270 -30.86 -9.20 -16.69
CA GLU A 270 -31.09 -10.47 -17.41
C GLU A 270 -32.57 -10.86 -17.43
N GLU A 271 -33.31 -10.67 -16.33
CA GLU A 271 -34.76 -10.89 -16.29
C GLU A 271 -35.50 -9.99 -17.29
N ILE A 272 -35.22 -8.68 -17.27
CA ILE A 272 -35.82 -7.73 -18.23
C ILE A 272 -35.49 -8.10 -19.68
N LYS A 273 -34.26 -8.53 -19.95
CA LYS A 273 -33.82 -8.93 -21.30
C LYS A 273 -34.57 -10.17 -21.80
N GLU A 274 -34.83 -11.14 -20.94
CA GLU A 274 -35.62 -12.33 -21.28
C GLU A 274 -37.10 -11.97 -21.51
N GLU A 275 -37.72 -11.13 -20.66
CA GLU A 275 -39.09 -10.66 -20.82
C GLU A 275 -39.26 -9.86 -22.11
N VAL A 276 -38.38 -8.92 -22.40
CA VAL A 276 -38.39 -8.11 -23.64
C VAL A 276 -38.21 -8.99 -24.87
N LYS A 277 -37.37 -10.02 -24.81
CA LYS A 277 -37.15 -10.95 -25.91
C LYS A 277 -38.39 -11.78 -26.23
N GLU A 278 -39.13 -12.23 -25.21
CA GLU A 278 -40.39 -12.95 -25.43
C GLU A 278 -41.48 -12.06 -26.04
N VAL A 279 -41.59 -10.81 -25.56
CA VAL A 279 -42.55 -9.84 -26.13
C VAL A 279 -42.23 -9.52 -27.59
N ILE A 280 -40.97 -9.21 -27.89
CA ILE A 280 -40.54 -8.93 -29.29
C ILE A 280 -40.76 -10.15 -30.18
N LYS A 281 -40.50 -11.36 -29.67
CA LYS A 281 -40.71 -12.59 -30.45
C LYS A 281 -42.18 -12.83 -30.82
N GLU A 282 -43.10 -12.43 -29.94
CA GLU A 282 -44.53 -12.55 -30.18
C GLU A 282 -45.01 -11.47 -31.17
N GLU A 283 -44.53 -10.23 -31.04
CA GLU A 283 -44.80 -9.15 -32.00
C GLU A 283 -44.30 -9.48 -33.39
N VAL A 284 -43.04 -9.89 -33.52
CA VAL A 284 -42.44 -10.30 -34.81
C VAL A 284 -43.16 -11.52 -35.44
N ARG A 285 -43.63 -12.44 -34.60
CA ARG A 285 -44.39 -13.61 -35.07
C ARG A 285 -45.75 -13.21 -35.67
N GLU A 286 -46.44 -12.23 -35.10
CA GLU A 286 -47.71 -11.72 -35.66
C GLU A 286 -47.44 -10.90 -36.96
N GLU A 287 -46.39 -10.10 -36.99
CA GLU A 287 -45.97 -9.38 -38.22
C GLU A 287 -45.68 -10.34 -39.35
N ILE A 288 -44.83 -11.32 -39.14
CA ILE A 288 -44.49 -12.34 -40.16
C ILE A 288 -45.74 -13.11 -40.61
N LYS A 289 -46.66 -13.42 -39.70
CA LYS A 289 -47.89 -14.15 -39.99
C LYS A 289 -48.84 -13.32 -40.91
N GLU A 290 -48.87 -12.02 -40.76
CA GLU A 290 -49.63 -11.13 -41.64
C GLU A 290 -48.92 -10.99 -43.01
N GLU A 291 -47.60 -10.83 -43.04
CA GLU A 291 -46.82 -10.80 -44.29
C GLU A 291 -46.99 -12.10 -45.09
N VAL A 292 -46.85 -13.25 -44.47
CA VAL A 292 -47.03 -14.58 -45.13
C VAL A 292 -48.48 -14.74 -45.62
N LYS A 293 -49.49 -14.30 -44.90
CA LYS A 293 -50.88 -14.31 -45.37
C LYS A 293 -51.06 -13.47 -46.65
N GLU A 294 -50.43 -12.28 -46.70
CA GLU A 294 -50.47 -11.45 -47.90
C GLU A 294 -49.74 -12.10 -49.08
N GLU A 295 -48.60 -12.69 -48.88
CA GLU A 295 -47.85 -13.42 -49.90
C GLU A 295 -48.66 -14.57 -50.46
N ILE A 296 -49.26 -15.42 -49.60
CA ILE A 296 -50.12 -16.54 -50.03
C ILE A 296 -51.30 -16.04 -50.84
N LYS A 297 -51.95 -14.91 -50.48
CA LYS A 297 -53.02 -14.35 -51.27
C LYS A 297 -52.59 -13.89 -52.68
N ILE A 298 -51.37 -13.34 -52.75
CA ILE A 298 -50.77 -12.96 -54.06
C ILE A 298 -50.52 -14.21 -54.94
N GLU A 299 -49.90 -15.25 -54.33
CA GLU A 299 -49.65 -16.48 -55.01
C GLU A 299 -50.97 -17.16 -55.55
N GLN A 300 -51.98 -17.32 -54.71
CA GLN A 300 -53.30 -17.89 -55.08
C GLN A 300 -53.98 -17.11 -56.18
N LYS A 301 -53.86 -15.77 -56.18
CA LYS A 301 -54.41 -14.95 -57.25
C LYS A 301 -53.63 -15.11 -58.54
N ALA A 302 -52.31 -15.23 -58.52
CA ALA A 302 -51.49 -15.47 -59.65
C ALA A 302 -51.80 -16.85 -60.27
N GLU A 303 -51.94 -17.88 -59.43
CA GLU A 303 -52.36 -19.23 -59.84
C GLU A 303 -53.75 -19.22 -60.56
N SER A 304 -54.74 -18.58 -59.90
CA SER A 304 -56.10 -18.48 -60.52
C SER A 304 -56.10 -17.78 -61.88
N ILE A 305 -55.24 -16.75 -62.06
CA ILE A 305 -55.11 -16.08 -63.37
C ILE A 305 -54.50 -17.01 -64.39
N LEU A 306 -53.50 -17.79 -64.03
CA LEU A 306 -52.88 -18.76 -64.90
C LEU A 306 -53.84 -19.85 -65.29
N GLU A 307 -54.62 -20.39 -64.36
CA GLU A 307 -55.66 -21.38 -64.64
C GLU A 307 -56.73 -20.83 -65.62
N LEU A 308 -57.19 -19.61 -65.44
CA LEU A 308 -58.12 -18.97 -66.36
C LEU A 308 -57.54 -18.73 -67.76
N LEU A 309 -56.23 -18.44 -67.83
CA LEU A 309 -55.55 -18.23 -69.08
C LEU A 309 -55.33 -19.54 -69.87
N GLU A 310 -55.15 -20.68 -69.20
CA GLU A 310 -54.98 -22.02 -69.74
C GLU A 310 -56.25 -22.49 -70.51
N ASP A 311 -57.43 -22.08 -70.06
CA ASP A 311 -58.71 -22.37 -70.75
C ASP A 311 -58.80 -21.73 -72.13
N TYR A 312 -57.97 -20.71 -72.44
CA TYR A 312 -57.97 -20.00 -73.74
C TYR A 312 -56.80 -20.44 -74.66
N GLY A 313 -55.93 -21.36 -74.24
CA GLY A 313 -54.84 -21.92 -75.02
C GLY A 313 -53.50 -21.90 -74.31
N GLU A 314 -52.38 -22.29 -75.02
CA GLU A 314 -51.01 -22.30 -74.45
C GLU A 314 -50.59 -20.88 -74.06
N ILE A 315 -50.22 -20.73 -72.77
CA ILE A 315 -49.75 -19.45 -72.20
C ILE A 315 -48.25 -19.24 -72.55
N PRO A 316 -47.87 -18.13 -73.21
CA PRO A 316 -46.46 -17.80 -73.44
C PRO A 316 -45.65 -17.68 -72.10
N GLU A 317 -44.42 -18.17 -72.13
CA GLU A 317 -43.53 -18.20 -70.95
C GLU A 317 -43.23 -16.81 -70.32
N ASP A 318 -43.18 -15.79 -71.20
CA ASP A 318 -42.99 -14.41 -70.75
C ASP A 318 -44.22 -13.87 -69.99
N LEU A 319 -45.43 -14.29 -70.37
CA LEU A 319 -46.66 -13.94 -69.68
C LEU A 319 -46.78 -14.68 -68.34
N LYS A 320 -46.40 -15.99 -68.27
CA LYS A 320 -46.34 -16.74 -67.04
C LYS A 320 -45.42 -16.06 -65.99
N LYS A 321 -44.20 -15.72 -66.41
CA LYS A 321 -43.24 -15.03 -65.53
C LYS A 321 -43.74 -13.67 -65.04
N ARG A 322 -44.47 -12.99 -65.82
CA ARG A 322 -45.03 -11.70 -65.50
C ARG A 322 -46.18 -11.80 -64.52
N VAL A 323 -47.04 -12.79 -64.62
CA VAL A 323 -48.15 -13.04 -63.66
C VAL A 323 -47.57 -13.52 -62.31
N VAL A 324 -46.64 -14.47 -62.30
CA VAL A 324 -46.02 -14.99 -61.08
C VAL A 324 -45.14 -13.91 -60.39
N GLY A 325 -44.51 -13.02 -61.15
CA GLY A 325 -43.65 -11.97 -60.65
C GLY A 325 -44.39 -10.72 -60.14
N GLU A 326 -45.69 -10.61 -60.36
CA GLU A 326 -46.49 -9.44 -59.95
C GLU A 326 -46.83 -9.53 -58.47
N LYS A 327 -46.38 -8.54 -57.65
CA LYS A 327 -46.62 -8.50 -56.24
C LYS A 327 -47.77 -7.56 -55.82
N ASN A 328 -48.31 -6.79 -56.78
CA ASN A 328 -49.40 -5.87 -56.48
C ASN A 328 -50.77 -6.55 -56.66
N THR A 329 -51.44 -6.77 -55.53
CA THR A 329 -52.75 -7.41 -55.46
C THR A 329 -53.84 -6.71 -56.24
N GLU A 330 -53.79 -5.38 -56.49
CA GLU A 330 -54.73 -4.63 -57.30
C GLU A 330 -54.50 -4.86 -58.78
N ILE A 331 -53.24 -5.03 -59.21
CA ILE A 331 -52.89 -5.36 -60.60
C ILE A 331 -53.35 -6.78 -60.91
N LEU A 332 -53.05 -7.74 -60.06
CA LEU A 332 -53.53 -9.11 -60.17
C LEU A 332 -55.06 -9.19 -60.21
N ARG A 333 -55.77 -8.36 -59.40
CA ARG A 333 -57.24 -8.31 -59.44
C ARG A 333 -57.85 -7.75 -60.74
N ARG A 334 -57.08 -6.94 -61.43
CA ARG A 334 -57.51 -6.42 -62.76
C ARG A 334 -57.28 -7.46 -63.93
N TRP A 335 -56.35 -8.36 -63.72
CA TRP A 335 -56.01 -9.42 -64.69
C TRP A 335 -56.93 -10.64 -64.50
N HIS A 336 -57.37 -10.90 -63.26
CA HIS A 336 -58.41 -11.90 -62.98
C HIS A 336 -59.80 -11.42 -63.47
#